data_b0306b898da764d1d9b661214528403f
#
_entry.id   b0306b898da764d1d9b661214528403f
#
_cell.length_a   1.000
_cell.length_b   1.000
_cell.length_c   1.000
_cell.angle_alpha   90.00
_cell.angle_beta   90.00
_cell.angle_gamma   90.00
#
_symmetry.space_group_name_H-M   'P 1'
#
loop_
_entity.id
_entity.type
_entity.pdbx_description
1 polymer ?
#
loop_
_entity_poly.entity_id
_entity_poly.type
_entity_poly.pdbx_seq_one_letter_code
_entity_poly.pdbx_strand_id
1 'polypeptide(L)'
;MVRLLATAVFVLVGLPNTILSGLVGTVVGFIPPRGDWTLHGARLWARGVLLGGFVRLKSEGRERVPRGEPVVFMANHESWLDIPALLAAIPVQVRFLAKKSLFAWPFFGWAISAMGFIPVDRKNRREAVRSFEEAADRIRAGRSVLIFPEETRTTDGALLPFQRGGFLIALKAGIPIVPVGLEGPRRCLPKHNYLIRPGTITVRFGAPIPTVGRRVTDKGELMEEVRAALEALRGNDGAAEPVTFEGRDAVRSVGHAH
;
A
#
# COMPACT_ATOMS: atom_id res chain seq x y z
N MET A 1 -18.66 11.55 17.71
CA MET A 1 -19.24 12.51 16.74
C MET A 1 -18.31 12.76 15.56
N VAL A 2 -17.08 13.29 15.73
CA VAL A 2 -16.15 13.60 14.61
C VAL A 2 -15.85 12.41 13.69
N ARG A 3 -15.58 11.22 14.24
CA ARG A 3 -15.29 10.01 13.42
C ARG A 3 -16.49 9.58 12.56
N LEU A 4 -17.71 9.66 13.07
CA LEU A 4 -18.91 9.31 12.31
C LEU A 4 -19.13 10.29 11.17
N LEU A 5 -18.96 11.60 11.44
CA LEU A 5 -19.05 12.62 10.41
C LEU A 5 -17.96 12.44 9.34
N ALA A 6 -16.71 12.24 9.75
CA ALA A 6 -15.61 11.98 8.83
C ALA A 6 -15.86 10.72 7.98
N THR A 7 -16.40 9.66 8.58
CA THR A 7 -16.75 8.44 7.85
C THR A 7 -17.89 8.66 6.87
N ALA A 8 -18.92 9.41 7.27
CA ALA A 8 -20.02 9.75 6.36
C ALA A 8 -19.50 10.54 5.14
N VAL A 9 -18.68 11.57 5.35
CA VAL A 9 -18.05 12.32 4.25
C VAL A 9 -17.15 11.42 3.41
N PHE A 10 -16.35 10.57 4.04
CA PHE A 10 -15.49 9.62 3.33
C PHE A 10 -16.29 8.68 2.41
N VAL A 11 -17.43 8.18 2.87
CA VAL A 11 -18.31 7.31 2.07
C VAL A 11 -18.99 8.12 0.97
N LEU A 12 -19.58 9.28 1.31
CA LEU A 12 -20.30 10.15 0.36
C LEU A 12 -19.42 10.69 -0.75
N VAL A 13 -18.15 10.94 -0.48
CA VAL A 13 -17.17 11.41 -1.48
C VAL A 13 -16.43 10.22 -2.12
N GLY A 14 -15.98 9.28 -1.32
CA GLY A 14 -15.12 8.18 -1.75
C GLY A 14 -15.84 7.16 -2.65
N LEU A 15 -17.10 6.84 -2.36
CA LEU A 15 -17.84 5.86 -3.16
C LEU A 15 -18.17 6.37 -4.57
N PRO A 16 -18.77 7.57 -4.75
CA PRO A 16 -18.97 8.12 -6.10
C PRO A 16 -17.64 8.36 -6.84
N ASN A 17 -16.61 8.86 -6.17
CA ASN A 17 -15.28 9.01 -6.75
C ASN A 17 -14.72 7.67 -7.25
N THR A 18 -14.91 6.58 -6.49
CA THR A 18 -14.43 5.25 -6.87
C THR A 18 -15.22 4.71 -8.08
N ILE A 19 -16.54 4.85 -8.09
CA ILE A 19 -17.41 4.41 -9.21
C ILE A 19 -17.05 5.19 -10.48
N LEU A 20 -17.01 6.52 -10.40
CA LEU A 20 -16.71 7.38 -11.54
C LEU A 20 -15.31 7.12 -12.09
N SER A 21 -14.30 7.09 -11.21
CA SER A 21 -12.91 6.82 -11.61
C SER A 21 -12.76 5.40 -12.16
N GLY A 22 -13.53 4.43 -11.65
CA GLY A 22 -13.56 3.08 -12.17
C GLY A 22 -14.10 3.00 -13.59
N LEU A 23 -15.21 3.67 -13.86
CA LEU A 23 -15.84 3.73 -15.19
C LEU A 23 -14.91 4.44 -16.19
N VAL A 24 -14.45 5.66 -15.84
CA VAL A 24 -13.53 6.43 -16.68
C VAL A 24 -12.24 5.67 -16.91
N GLY A 25 -11.64 5.10 -15.85
CA GLY A 25 -10.41 4.34 -15.95
C GLY A 25 -10.55 3.10 -16.83
N THR A 26 -11.69 2.43 -16.80
CA THR A 26 -11.97 1.28 -17.67
C THR A 26 -11.97 1.70 -19.14
N VAL A 27 -12.66 2.79 -19.49
CA VAL A 27 -12.70 3.30 -20.86
C VAL A 27 -11.31 3.78 -21.31
N VAL A 28 -10.65 4.60 -20.51
CA VAL A 28 -9.31 5.14 -20.80
C VAL A 28 -8.26 4.03 -20.88
N GLY A 29 -8.47 2.91 -20.18
CA GLY A 29 -7.54 1.76 -20.21
C GLY A 29 -7.39 1.10 -21.57
N PHE A 30 -8.34 1.29 -22.50
CA PHE A 30 -8.23 0.82 -23.89
C PHE A 30 -7.37 1.76 -24.77
N ILE A 31 -7.06 2.97 -24.31
CA ILE A 31 -6.27 3.94 -25.06
C ILE A 31 -4.76 3.64 -24.89
N PRO A 32 -3.99 3.45 -25.97
CA PRO A 32 -2.54 3.26 -25.88
C PRO A 32 -1.81 4.52 -25.36
N PRO A 33 -0.71 4.37 -24.62
CA PRO A 33 -0.16 3.13 -24.07
C PRO A 33 -1.04 2.60 -22.90
N ARG A 34 -1.48 1.36 -23.03
CA ARG A 34 -2.47 0.77 -22.09
C ARG A 34 -2.01 0.85 -20.65
N GLY A 35 -2.90 1.36 -19.80
CA GLY A 35 -2.69 1.49 -18.37
C GLY A 35 -1.88 2.71 -17.92
N ASP A 36 -1.22 3.45 -18.80
CA ASP A 36 -0.40 4.60 -18.40
C ASP A 36 -1.28 5.83 -18.12
N TRP A 37 -2.27 6.10 -18.97
CA TRP A 37 -3.24 7.17 -18.77
C TRP A 37 -4.13 6.93 -17.56
N THR A 38 -4.54 5.66 -17.35
CA THR A 38 -5.37 5.30 -16.20
C THR A 38 -4.66 5.52 -14.86
N LEU A 39 -3.33 5.41 -14.82
CA LEU A 39 -2.59 5.70 -13.59
C LEU A 39 -2.66 7.19 -13.19
N HIS A 40 -2.73 8.12 -14.15
CA HIS A 40 -2.96 9.52 -13.83
C HIS A 40 -4.33 9.73 -13.18
N GLY A 41 -5.38 9.11 -13.73
CA GLY A 41 -6.72 9.10 -13.13
C GLY A 41 -6.73 8.46 -11.75
N ALA A 42 -6.00 7.35 -11.56
CA ALA A 42 -5.87 6.68 -10.28
C ALA A 42 -5.20 7.55 -9.20
N ARG A 43 -4.23 8.39 -9.59
CA ARG A 43 -3.63 9.37 -8.67
C ARG A 43 -4.61 10.45 -8.23
N LEU A 44 -5.48 10.91 -9.13
CA LEU A 44 -6.56 11.85 -8.78
C LEU A 44 -7.59 11.18 -7.87
N TRP A 45 -8.02 9.97 -8.20
CA TRP A 45 -8.87 9.14 -7.34
C TRP A 45 -8.27 8.99 -5.94
N ALA A 46 -7.00 8.64 -5.85
CA ALA A 46 -6.28 8.44 -4.60
C ALA A 46 -6.28 9.70 -3.73
N ARG A 47 -6.01 10.86 -4.34
CA ARG A 47 -6.07 12.16 -3.64
C ARG A 47 -7.48 12.48 -3.17
N GLY A 48 -8.51 12.20 -3.98
CA GLY A 48 -9.91 12.37 -3.61
C GLY A 48 -10.31 11.48 -2.44
N VAL A 49 -9.87 10.23 -2.40
CA VAL A 49 -10.10 9.30 -1.28
C VAL A 49 -9.45 9.81 0.00
N LEU A 50 -8.18 10.24 -0.05
CA LEU A 50 -7.48 10.78 1.12
C LEU A 50 -8.12 12.08 1.61
N LEU A 51 -8.48 12.98 0.71
CA LEU A 51 -9.15 14.24 1.03
C LEU A 51 -10.52 14.00 1.68
N GLY A 52 -11.34 13.11 1.10
CA GLY A 52 -12.65 12.72 1.66
C GLY A 52 -12.55 12.11 3.06
N GLY A 53 -11.41 11.47 3.38
CA GLY A 53 -11.09 10.95 4.71
C GLY A 53 -10.45 11.97 5.65
N PHE A 54 -10.25 13.22 5.21
CA PHE A 54 -9.46 14.24 5.94
C PHE A 54 -8.06 13.75 6.29
N VAL A 55 -7.46 12.97 5.39
CA VAL A 55 -6.12 12.40 5.55
C VAL A 55 -5.11 13.23 4.77
N ARG A 56 -4.16 13.82 5.49
CA ARG A 56 -3.04 14.55 4.90
C ARG A 56 -1.95 13.59 4.47
N LEU A 57 -1.49 13.70 3.22
CA LEU A 57 -0.36 12.92 2.70
C LEU A 57 0.93 13.74 2.76
N LYS A 58 1.97 13.17 3.35
CA LYS A 58 3.36 13.65 3.28
C LYS A 58 4.20 12.63 2.52
N SER A 59 5.18 13.09 1.77
CA SER A 59 6.13 12.24 1.03
C SER A 59 7.55 12.73 1.24
N GLU A 60 8.44 11.83 1.61
CA GLU A 60 9.85 12.09 1.89
C GLU A 60 10.72 11.15 1.06
N GLY A 61 11.88 11.61 0.58
CA GLY A 61 12.82 10.79 -0.17
C GLY A 61 12.40 10.47 -1.62
N ARG A 62 11.42 11.19 -2.21
CA ARG A 62 10.95 10.95 -3.59
C ARG A 62 12.05 11.11 -4.63
N GLU A 63 13.06 11.91 -4.35
CA GLU A 63 14.24 12.13 -5.17
C GLU A 63 15.15 10.90 -5.28
N ARG A 64 15.04 9.96 -4.34
CA ARG A 64 15.80 8.69 -4.31
C ARG A 64 15.23 7.66 -5.28
N VAL A 65 14.00 7.85 -5.75
CA VAL A 65 13.37 6.93 -6.70
C VAL A 65 14.00 7.10 -8.08
N PRO A 66 14.62 6.05 -8.64
CA PRO A 66 15.20 6.08 -9.98
C PRO A 66 14.17 6.51 -11.02
N ARG A 67 14.58 7.41 -11.92
CA ARG A 67 13.75 7.86 -13.03
C ARG A 67 14.34 7.31 -14.32
N GLY A 68 13.49 6.70 -15.15
CA GLY A 68 13.94 6.10 -16.41
C GLY A 68 14.25 4.61 -16.33
N GLU A 69 14.42 4.06 -15.14
CA GLU A 69 14.62 2.64 -14.90
C GLU A 69 13.48 2.06 -14.05
N PRO A 70 13.02 0.83 -14.36
CA PRO A 70 12.02 0.17 -13.54
C PRO A 70 12.62 -0.25 -12.19
N VAL A 71 11.79 -0.23 -11.16
CA VAL A 71 12.14 -0.67 -9.80
C VAL A 71 11.05 -1.57 -9.23
N VAL A 72 11.40 -2.38 -8.23
CA VAL A 72 10.45 -3.07 -7.38
C VAL A 72 10.27 -2.28 -6.09
N PHE A 73 9.12 -1.63 -5.91
CA PHE A 73 8.78 -1.04 -4.63
C PHE A 73 8.34 -2.13 -3.66
N MET A 74 8.89 -2.12 -2.45
CA MET A 74 8.43 -2.96 -1.35
C MET A 74 8.00 -2.10 -0.18
N ALA A 75 6.75 -2.26 0.29
CA ALA A 75 6.17 -1.43 1.33
C ALA A 75 5.56 -2.27 2.46
N ASN A 76 5.55 -1.75 3.70
CA ASN A 76 4.76 -2.31 4.79
C ASN A 76 3.25 -2.16 4.50
N HIS A 77 2.43 -3.05 5.07
CA HIS A 77 0.99 -3.10 4.79
C HIS A 77 0.15 -3.10 6.07
N GLU A 78 -0.58 -2.02 6.31
CA GLU A 78 -1.30 -1.79 7.56
C GLU A 78 -2.78 -1.45 7.36
N SER A 79 -3.15 -0.87 6.21
CA SER A 79 -4.47 -0.28 6.00
C SER A 79 -4.95 -0.42 4.54
N TRP A 80 -6.24 -0.21 4.32
CA TRP A 80 -6.76 0.06 2.98
C TRP A 80 -6.25 1.40 2.42
N LEU A 81 -5.87 2.34 3.28
CA LEU A 81 -5.35 3.65 2.88
C LEU A 81 -3.92 3.59 2.35
N ASP A 82 -3.21 2.47 2.49
CA ASP A 82 -1.87 2.29 1.90
C ASP A 82 -1.90 2.43 0.38
N ILE A 83 -2.94 1.87 -0.26
CA ILE A 83 -3.08 1.90 -1.73
C ILE A 83 -3.20 3.33 -2.25
N PRO A 84 -4.19 4.15 -1.80
CA PRO A 84 -4.28 5.53 -2.27
C PRO A 84 -3.07 6.38 -1.84
N ALA A 85 -2.48 6.15 -0.66
CA ALA A 85 -1.28 6.88 -0.25
C ALA A 85 -0.09 6.61 -1.20
N LEU A 86 0.17 5.34 -1.53
CA LEU A 86 1.25 4.95 -2.45
C LEU A 86 0.99 5.42 -3.88
N LEU A 87 -0.25 5.28 -4.39
CA LEU A 87 -0.63 5.78 -5.73
C LEU A 87 -0.41 7.28 -5.86
N ALA A 88 -0.73 8.06 -4.81
CA ALA A 88 -0.53 9.50 -4.82
C ALA A 88 0.94 9.92 -4.63
N ALA A 89 1.75 9.11 -3.89
CA ALA A 89 3.13 9.43 -3.54
C ALA A 89 4.15 8.99 -4.59
N ILE A 90 4.01 7.79 -5.20
CA ILE A 90 5.01 7.23 -6.12
C ILE A 90 5.13 8.10 -7.38
N PRO A 91 6.34 8.60 -7.72
CA PRO A 91 6.52 9.57 -8.80
C PRO A 91 6.56 8.96 -10.20
N VAL A 92 6.69 7.64 -10.32
CA VAL A 92 6.87 6.91 -11.59
C VAL A 92 5.65 6.03 -11.93
N GLN A 93 5.65 5.44 -13.12
CA GLN A 93 4.65 4.44 -13.50
C GLN A 93 4.83 3.18 -12.65
N VAL A 94 3.75 2.71 -12.02
CA VAL A 94 3.77 1.54 -11.12
C VAL A 94 2.57 0.65 -11.34
N ARG A 95 2.77 -0.66 -11.21
CA ARG A 95 1.72 -1.69 -11.24
C ARG A 95 1.73 -2.43 -9.90
N PHE A 96 0.57 -2.59 -9.29
CA PHE A 96 0.47 -3.29 -8.01
C PHE A 96 0.22 -4.78 -8.24
N LEU A 97 0.86 -5.61 -7.44
CA LEU A 97 0.45 -6.99 -7.29
C LEU A 97 -0.72 -7.03 -6.30
N ALA A 98 -1.88 -7.45 -6.76
CA ALA A 98 -3.11 -7.40 -5.99
C ALA A 98 -3.78 -8.79 -5.90
N LYS A 99 -4.52 -9.05 -4.82
CA LYS A 99 -5.25 -10.31 -4.63
C LYS A 99 -6.23 -10.54 -5.78
N LYS A 100 -6.18 -11.71 -6.43
CA LYS A 100 -7.02 -12.10 -7.57
C LYS A 100 -8.52 -11.82 -7.35
N SER A 101 -9.03 -12.04 -6.13
CA SER A 101 -10.45 -11.80 -5.83
C SER A 101 -10.89 -10.34 -5.96
N LEU A 102 -9.98 -9.35 -5.91
CA LEU A 102 -10.31 -7.93 -6.08
C LEU A 102 -10.69 -7.60 -7.54
N PHE A 103 -10.18 -8.36 -8.49
CA PHE A 103 -10.47 -8.17 -9.91
C PHE A 103 -11.91 -8.58 -10.30
N ALA A 104 -12.60 -9.36 -9.45
CA ALA A 104 -13.99 -9.72 -9.61
C ALA A 104 -14.99 -8.65 -9.11
N TRP A 105 -14.49 -7.60 -8.42
CA TRP A 105 -15.38 -6.55 -7.91
C TRP A 105 -15.81 -5.60 -9.05
N PRO A 106 -17.10 -5.34 -9.21
CA PRO A 106 -17.56 -4.38 -10.20
C PRO A 106 -16.89 -3.01 -10.03
N PHE A 107 -16.69 -2.30 -11.13
CA PHE A 107 -16.02 -0.99 -11.21
C PHE A 107 -14.58 -0.99 -10.71
N PHE A 108 -14.34 -1.42 -9.48
CA PHE A 108 -12.98 -1.45 -8.89
C PHE A 108 -12.08 -2.46 -9.60
N GLY A 109 -12.58 -3.70 -9.79
CA GLY A 109 -11.83 -4.76 -10.49
C GLY A 109 -11.55 -4.39 -11.96
N TRP A 110 -12.50 -3.75 -12.63
CA TRP A 110 -12.33 -3.26 -13.99
C TRP A 110 -11.26 -2.17 -14.06
N ALA A 111 -11.28 -1.22 -13.11
CA ALA A 111 -10.28 -0.14 -13.03
C ALA A 111 -8.87 -0.66 -12.81
N ILE A 112 -8.67 -1.56 -11.83
CA ILE A 112 -7.34 -2.12 -11.55
C ILE A 112 -6.82 -3.00 -12.69
N SER A 113 -7.72 -3.69 -13.42
CA SER A 113 -7.39 -4.42 -14.64
C SER A 113 -6.95 -3.47 -15.76
N ALA A 114 -7.70 -2.38 -15.98
CA ALA A 114 -7.39 -1.35 -16.95
C ALA A 114 -6.07 -0.62 -16.65
N MET A 115 -5.72 -0.47 -15.35
CA MET A 115 -4.42 0.05 -14.91
C MET A 115 -3.27 -0.96 -15.10
N GLY A 116 -3.55 -2.19 -15.52
CA GLY A 116 -2.56 -3.24 -15.69
C GLY A 116 -1.99 -3.76 -14.37
N PHE A 117 -2.76 -3.72 -13.30
CA PHE A 117 -2.39 -4.39 -12.05
C PHE A 117 -2.34 -5.91 -12.26
N ILE A 118 -1.54 -6.59 -11.47
CA ILE A 118 -1.23 -8.01 -11.66
C ILE A 118 -1.98 -8.84 -10.62
N PRO A 119 -2.91 -9.73 -11.04
CA PRO A 119 -3.64 -10.58 -10.11
C PRO A 119 -2.74 -11.66 -9.53
N VAL A 120 -2.71 -11.82 -8.21
CA VAL A 120 -1.97 -12.91 -7.54
C VAL A 120 -2.93 -13.82 -6.82
N ASP A 121 -2.91 -15.10 -7.18
CA ASP A 121 -3.59 -16.15 -6.44
C ASP A 121 -2.63 -16.80 -5.45
N ARG A 122 -2.70 -16.36 -4.19
CA ARG A 122 -1.81 -16.81 -3.12
C ARG A 122 -2.10 -18.24 -2.64
N LYS A 123 -3.25 -18.81 -3.01
CA LYS A 123 -3.63 -20.16 -2.63
C LYS A 123 -3.12 -21.21 -3.63
N ASN A 124 -2.89 -20.79 -4.87
CA ASN A 124 -2.42 -21.67 -5.93
C ASN A 124 -0.97 -21.31 -6.30
N ARG A 125 -0.03 -22.18 -5.92
CA ARG A 125 1.41 -21.96 -6.17
C ARG A 125 1.74 -21.79 -7.66
N ARG A 126 1.08 -22.55 -8.56
CA ARG A 126 1.31 -22.44 -10.01
C ARG A 126 0.85 -21.07 -10.54
N GLU A 127 -0.34 -20.65 -10.13
CA GLU A 127 -0.88 -19.33 -10.49
C GLU A 127 -0.02 -18.19 -9.91
N ALA A 128 0.48 -18.33 -8.69
CA ALA A 128 1.40 -17.36 -8.09
C ALA A 128 2.69 -17.22 -8.91
N VAL A 129 3.30 -18.35 -9.35
CA VAL A 129 4.48 -18.31 -10.22
C VAL A 129 4.18 -17.59 -11.52
N ARG A 130 3.06 -17.87 -12.17
CA ARG A 130 2.63 -17.19 -13.39
C ARG A 130 2.44 -15.68 -13.18
N SER A 131 1.84 -15.28 -12.05
CA SER A 131 1.72 -13.87 -11.70
C SER A 131 3.09 -13.19 -11.54
N PHE A 132 4.08 -13.91 -11.02
CA PHE A 132 5.44 -13.39 -10.90
C PHE A 132 6.15 -13.28 -12.25
N GLU A 133 5.90 -14.19 -13.17
CA GLU A 133 6.39 -14.09 -14.55
C GLU A 133 5.76 -12.88 -15.26
N GLU A 134 4.45 -12.68 -15.13
CA GLU A 134 3.77 -11.48 -15.64
C GLU A 134 4.35 -10.21 -15.04
N ALA A 135 4.65 -10.19 -13.73
CA ALA A 135 5.30 -9.05 -13.10
C ALA A 135 6.68 -8.78 -13.73
N ALA A 136 7.48 -9.82 -13.97
CA ALA A 136 8.78 -9.68 -14.63
C ALA A 136 8.64 -9.14 -16.06
N ASP A 137 7.61 -9.53 -16.80
CA ASP A 137 7.34 -8.99 -18.15
C ASP A 137 6.96 -7.51 -18.12
N ARG A 138 6.14 -7.08 -17.14
CA ARG A 138 5.80 -5.67 -16.93
C ARG A 138 7.05 -4.83 -16.64
N ILE A 139 7.95 -5.39 -15.86
CA ILE A 139 9.22 -4.76 -15.52
C ILE A 139 10.10 -4.62 -16.77
N ARG A 140 10.26 -5.67 -17.57
CA ARG A 140 11.02 -5.62 -18.84
C ARG A 140 10.44 -4.59 -19.82
N ALA A 141 9.11 -4.37 -19.75
CA ALA A 141 8.43 -3.31 -20.50
C ALA A 141 8.60 -1.90 -19.89
N GLY A 142 9.51 -1.71 -18.92
CA GLY A 142 9.83 -0.43 -18.32
C GLY A 142 8.84 0.03 -17.24
N ARG A 143 8.00 -0.87 -16.69
CA ARG A 143 7.03 -0.54 -15.63
C ARG A 143 7.53 -1.02 -14.27
N SER A 144 7.61 -0.12 -13.31
CA SER A 144 7.87 -0.50 -11.91
C SER A 144 6.69 -1.29 -11.34
N VAL A 145 6.97 -2.16 -10.38
CA VAL A 145 5.93 -2.90 -9.65
C VAL A 145 5.98 -2.58 -8.17
N LEU A 146 4.83 -2.67 -7.51
CA LEU A 146 4.73 -2.55 -6.05
C LEU A 146 4.21 -3.84 -5.45
N ILE A 147 4.90 -4.28 -4.42
CA ILE A 147 4.63 -5.50 -3.68
C ILE A 147 4.58 -5.18 -2.20
N PHE A 148 3.61 -5.74 -1.50
CA PHE A 148 3.61 -5.83 -0.06
C PHE A 148 4.21 -7.20 0.32
N PRO A 149 5.45 -7.26 0.82
CA PRO A 149 6.11 -8.54 1.08
C PRO A 149 5.45 -9.37 2.18
N GLU A 150 4.65 -8.72 3.03
CA GLU A 150 3.83 -9.35 4.08
C GLU A 150 2.60 -10.07 3.52
N GLU A 151 2.16 -9.75 2.30
CA GLU A 151 0.97 -10.25 1.60
C GLU A 151 -0.37 -10.04 2.34
N THR A 152 -0.37 -9.59 3.57
CA THR A 152 -1.55 -9.23 4.36
C THR A 152 -1.26 -8.03 5.24
N ARG A 153 -2.30 -7.33 5.67
CA ARG A 153 -2.16 -6.19 6.59
C ARG A 153 -1.88 -6.66 8.00
N THR A 154 -0.96 -6.00 8.69
CA THR A 154 -0.76 -6.18 10.13
C THR A 154 -1.95 -5.62 10.94
N THR A 155 -2.11 -6.08 12.17
CA THR A 155 -3.13 -5.60 13.12
C THR A 155 -2.54 -4.74 14.22
N ASP A 156 -1.32 -5.02 14.61
CA ASP A 156 -0.60 -4.38 15.73
C ASP A 156 0.44 -3.35 15.28
N GLY A 157 0.74 -3.31 13.96
CA GLY A 157 1.74 -2.44 13.38
C GLY A 157 3.13 -3.06 13.29
N ALA A 158 3.37 -4.26 13.81
CA ALA A 158 4.62 -4.97 13.59
C ALA A 158 4.72 -5.47 12.14
N LEU A 159 5.94 -5.51 11.58
CA LEU A 159 6.17 -6.12 10.28
C LEU A 159 5.95 -7.63 10.37
N LEU A 160 5.04 -8.15 9.56
CA LEU A 160 4.79 -9.57 9.45
C LEU A 160 5.96 -10.28 8.73
N PRO A 161 6.05 -11.62 8.82
CA PRO A 161 7.02 -12.40 8.04
C PRO A 161 6.88 -12.15 6.54
N PHE A 162 8.00 -11.91 5.86
CA PHE A 162 8.00 -11.66 4.42
C PHE A 162 7.86 -12.94 3.60
N GLN A 163 7.10 -12.85 2.52
CA GLN A 163 6.97 -13.91 1.53
C GLN A 163 8.05 -13.79 0.45
N ARG A 164 8.59 -14.91 0.03
CA ARG A 164 9.77 -14.98 -0.85
C ARG A 164 9.50 -14.54 -2.30
N GLY A 165 8.24 -14.55 -2.74
CA GLY A 165 7.86 -14.36 -4.15
C GLY A 165 8.32 -13.04 -4.75
N GLY A 166 8.08 -11.94 -4.05
CA GLY A 166 8.46 -10.60 -4.51
C GLY A 166 9.97 -10.42 -4.68
N PHE A 167 10.76 -11.01 -3.78
CA PHE A 167 12.23 -10.95 -3.84
C PHE A 167 12.79 -11.74 -5.02
N LEU A 168 12.16 -12.88 -5.35
CA LEU A 168 12.55 -13.66 -6.52
C LEU A 168 12.33 -12.91 -7.83
N ILE A 169 11.28 -12.09 -7.92
CA ILE A 169 11.05 -11.22 -9.09
C ILE A 169 12.22 -10.26 -9.26
N ALA A 170 12.57 -9.52 -8.20
CA ALA A 170 13.65 -8.54 -8.23
C ALA A 170 15.00 -9.17 -8.61
N LEU A 171 15.35 -10.30 -7.96
CA LEU A 171 16.58 -11.02 -8.23
C LEU A 171 16.66 -11.57 -9.68
N LYS A 172 15.58 -12.20 -10.17
CA LYS A 172 15.54 -12.74 -11.54
C LYS A 172 15.57 -11.66 -12.62
N ALA A 173 15.02 -10.50 -12.32
CA ALA A 173 15.00 -9.37 -13.24
C ALA A 173 16.26 -8.49 -13.13
N GLY A 174 17.08 -8.65 -12.09
CA GLY A 174 18.25 -7.82 -11.83
C GLY A 174 17.91 -6.36 -11.54
N ILE A 175 16.75 -6.08 -10.91
CA ILE A 175 16.21 -4.74 -10.76
C ILE A 175 16.26 -4.32 -9.30
N PRO A 176 16.65 -3.07 -9.00
CA PRO A 176 16.75 -2.60 -7.62
C PRO A 176 15.39 -2.63 -6.91
N ILE A 177 15.45 -2.91 -5.60
CA ILE A 177 14.30 -2.77 -4.70
C ILE A 177 14.36 -1.40 -4.06
N VAL A 178 13.26 -0.64 -4.13
CA VAL A 178 13.09 0.61 -3.38
C VAL A 178 12.18 0.30 -2.18
N PRO A 179 12.71 0.26 -0.95
CA PRO A 179 11.90 0.11 0.24
C PRO A 179 11.08 1.37 0.50
N VAL A 180 9.82 1.21 0.89
CA VAL A 180 8.89 2.31 1.14
C VAL A 180 8.20 2.12 2.48
N GLY A 181 8.54 2.98 3.45
CA GLY A 181 7.89 2.97 4.76
C GLY A 181 6.62 3.84 4.76
N LEU A 182 5.51 3.26 5.23
CA LEU A 182 4.30 4.01 5.55
C LEU A 182 4.16 4.17 7.05
N GLU A 183 3.84 5.37 7.48
CA GLU A 183 3.50 5.70 8.85
C GLU A 183 2.12 6.39 8.89
N GLY A 184 1.25 5.98 9.79
CA GLY A 184 -0.04 6.60 10.03
C GLY A 184 -1.25 5.93 9.40
N PRO A 185 -1.16 5.07 8.36
CA PRO A 185 -2.36 4.48 7.76
C PRO A 185 -3.21 3.70 8.77
N ARG A 186 -2.58 2.93 9.65
CA ARG A 186 -3.27 2.17 10.70
C ARG A 186 -3.98 3.08 11.70
N ARG A 187 -3.41 4.23 12.04
CA ARG A 187 -4.07 5.22 12.92
C ARG A 187 -5.31 5.81 12.25
N CYS A 188 -5.25 6.07 10.93
CA CYS A 188 -6.36 6.62 10.18
C CYS A 188 -7.47 5.60 9.92
N LEU A 189 -7.14 4.35 9.54
CA LEU A 189 -8.11 3.29 9.26
C LEU A 189 -7.50 1.92 9.59
N PRO A 190 -7.62 1.44 10.84
CA PRO A 190 -7.11 0.12 11.24
C PRO A 190 -7.75 -1.03 10.46
N LYS A 191 -7.04 -2.16 10.35
CA LYS A 191 -7.61 -3.40 9.84
C LYS A 191 -8.85 -3.79 10.66
N HIS A 192 -9.91 -4.22 9.98
CA HIS A 192 -11.19 -4.58 10.58
C HIS A 192 -11.97 -3.41 11.23
N ASN A 193 -11.56 -2.16 11.00
CA ASN A 193 -12.31 -0.98 11.39
C ASN A 193 -12.81 -0.26 10.13
N TYR A 194 -14.03 0.27 10.20
CA TYR A 194 -14.67 1.00 9.09
C TYR A 194 -14.86 2.49 9.39
N LEU A 195 -14.44 2.92 10.59
CA LEU A 195 -14.53 4.32 10.99
C LEU A 195 -13.21 5.02 10.72
N ILE A 196 -13.21 5.90 9.72
CA ILE A 196 -12.03 6.69 9.39
C ILE A 196 -11.74 7.73 10.46
N ARG A 197 -10.46 7.95 10.71
CA ARG A 197 -9.95 9.00 11.60
C ARG A 197 -9.15 9.98 10.77
N PRO A 198 -9.47 11.28 10.82
CA PRO A 198 -8.61 12.31 10.25
C PRO A 198 -7.18 12.19 10.79
N GLY A 199 -6.20 12.42 9.94
CA GLY A 199 -4.81 12.27 10.36
C GLY A 199 -3.82 12.53 9.24
N THR A 200 -2.57 12.12 9.47
CA THR A 200 -1.50 12.23 8.48
C THR A 200 -0.95 10.86 8.15
N ILE A 201 -0.75 10.61 6.87
CA ILE A 201 0.03 9.48 6.36
C ILE A 201 1.33 10.02 5.79
N THR A 202 2.45 9.48 6.25
CA THR A 202 3.78 9.78 5.71
C THR A 202 4.28 8.58 4.91
N VAL A 203 4.71 8.81 3.67
CA VAL A 203 5.31 7.82 2.78
C VAL A 203 6.78 8.18 2.63
N ARG A 204 7.68 7.32 3.09
CA ARG A 204 9.14 7.51 3.02
C ARG A 204 9.77 6.55 2.06
N PHE A 205 10.51 7.07 1.08
CA PHE A 205 11.26 6.28 0.11
C PHE A 205 12.69 6.11 0.60
N GLY A 206 13.14 4.85 0.71
CA GLY A 206 14.52 4.51 1.04
C GLY A 206 15.44 4.58 -0.18
N ALA A 207 16.73 4.37 0.08
CA ALA A 207 17.70 4.19 -0.98
C ALA A 207 17.42 2.89 -1.76
N PRO A 208 17.62 2.86 -3.09
CA PRO A 208 17.51 1.64 -3.88
C PRO A 208 18.52 0.59 -3.41
N ILE A 209 18.05 -0.62 -3.17
CA ILE A 209 18.85 -1.79 -2.82
C ILE A 209 19.16 -2.56 -4.11
N PRO A 210 20.43 -2.65 -4.56
CA PRO A 210 20.77 -3.30 -5.82
C PRO A 210 20.59 -4.80 -5.74
N THR A 211 20.13 -5.41 -6.85
CA THR A 211 20.00 -6.87 -6.98
C THR A 211 20.90 -7.43 -8.08
N VAL A 212 21.51 -6.56 -8.89
CA VAL A 212 22.48 -6.97 -9.92
C VAL A 212 23.66 -7.69 -9.27
N GLY A 213 24.06 -8.84 -9.81
CA GLY A 213 25.14 -9.66 -9.27
C GLY A 213 24.75 -10.57 -8.08
N ARG A 214 23.55 -10.40 -7.52
CA ARG A 214 23.03 -11.31 -6.48
C ARG A 214 22.42 -12.57 -7.10
N ARG A 215 22.63 -13.69 -6.46
CA ARG A 215 22.05 -15.00 -6.86
C ARG A 215 20.72 -15.22 -6.14
N VAL A 216 19.92 -16.14 -6.66
CA VAL A 216 18.65 -16.56 -6.01
C VAL A 216 18.89 -17.15 -4.61
N THR A 217 20.08 -17.69 -4.35
CA THR A 217 20.51 -18.16 -3.02
C THR A 217 20.62 -17.03 -2.00
N ASP A 218 20.90 -15.81 -2.43
CA ASP A 218 21.16 -14.65 -1.58
C ASP A 218 19.84 -13.95 -1.13
N LYS A 219 18.69 -14.56 -1.49
CA LYS A 219 17.37 -13.99 -1.17
C LYS A 219 17.13 -13.79 0.33
N GLY A 220 17.71 -14.63 1.20
CA GLY A 220 17.57 -14.51 2.65
C GLY A 220 18.19 -13.22 3.15
N GLU A 221 19.42 -12.95 2.74
CA GLU A 221 20.14 -11.70 3.06
C GLU A 221 19.39 -10.47 2.52
N LEU A 222 18.93 -10.52 1.26
CA LEU A 222 18.13 -9.46 0.66
C LEU A 222 16.83 -9.19 1.43
N MET A 223 16.17 -10.24 1.93
CA MET A 223 14.96 -10.11 2.74
C MET A 223 15.23 -9.38 4.05
N GLU A 224 16.34 -9.70 4.73
CA GLU A 224 16.72 -9.03 5.98
C GLU A 224 17.14 -7.57 5.73
N GLU A 225 17.87 -7.28 4.65
CA GLU A 225 18.24 -5.93 4.26
C GLU A 225 17.01 -5.05 4.00
N VAL A 226 16.03 -5.58 3.23
CA VAL A 226 14.76 -4.86 2.99
C VAL A 226 13.95 -4.72 4.27
N ARG A 227 13.95 -5.72 5.16
CA ARG A 227 13.28 -5.66 6.45
C ARG A 227 13.86 -4.53 7.31
N ALA A 228 15.17 -4.49 7.45
CA ALA A 228 15.86 -3.45 8.20
C ALA A 228 15.58 -2.04 7.64
N ALA A 229 15.58 -1.91 6.31
CA ALA A 229 15.23 -0.65 5.66
C ALA A 229 13.78 -0.23 5.93
N LEU A 230 12.82 -1.16 5.88
CA LEU A 230 11.42 -0.88 6.19
C LEU A 230 11.22 -0.53 7.67
N GLU A 231 11.89 -1.22 8.60
CA GLU A 231 11.86 -0.88 10.03
C GLU A 231 12.33 0.57 10.27
N ALA A 232 13.40 0.99 9.60
CA ALA A 232 13.92 2.36 9.71
C ALA A 232 12.98 3.42 9.10
N LEU A 233 12.24 3.08 8.04
CA LEU A 233 11.41 4.02 7.28
C LEU A 233 9.99 4.17 7.80
N ARG A 234 9.40 3.13 8.40
CA ARG A 234 7.98 3.11 8.80
C ARG A 234 7.66 3.99 10.03
N GLY A 235 8.69 4.52 10.72
CA GLY A 235 8.49 5.31 11.94
C GLY A 235 8.03 4.46 13.14
N ASN A 236 7.61 5.12 14.21
CA ASN A 236 7.26 4.48 15.49
C ASN A 236 5.80 4.02 15.58
N ASP A 237 5.10 3.76 14.48
CA ASP A 237 3.70 3.26 14.53
C ASP A 237 3.57 1.88 15.23
N GLY A 238 4.67 1.19 15.49
CA GLY A 238 4.73 -0.07 16.22
C GLY A 238 4.80 0.04 17.74
N ALA A 239 5.16 1.20 18.29
CA ALA A 239 5.03 1.44 19.73
C ALA A 239 3.58 1.85 20.02
N ALA A 240 2.75 0.91 20.47
CA ALA A 240 1.48 1.23 21.08
C ALA A 240 1.76 2.16 22.27
N GLU A 241 1.46 3.46 22.17
CA GLU A 241 1.21 4.21 23.37
C GLU A 241 0.07 3.48 24.10
N PRO A 242 0.25 3.09 25.37
CA PRO A 242 -0.84 2.53 26.13
C PRO A 242 -1.94 3.59 26.12
N VAL A 243 -3.14 3.19 25.68
CA VAL A 243 -4.33 4.02 25.79
C VAL A 243 -4.58 4.16 27.30
N THR A 244 -4.05 5.21 27.89
CA THR A 244 -4.40 5.60 29.25
C THR A 244 -5.86 6.03 29.20
N PHE A 245 -6.73 5.15 29.64
CA PHE A 245 -8.10 5.50 30.00
C PHE A 245 -8.03 6.29 31.31
N GLU A 246 -7.65 7.56 31.22
CA GLU A 246 -7.95 8.52 32.29
C GLU A 246 -9.46 8.79 32.27
N GLY A 247 -10.12 8.34 33.31
CA GLY A 247 -11.47 8.79 33.61
C GLY A 247 -12.52 7.71 33.79
N ARG A 248 -12.41 6.89 34.86
CA ARG A 248 -13.59 6.35 35.59
C ARG A 248 -13.16 5.64 36.85
N ASP A 249 -12.60 6.36 37.81
CA ASP A 249 -12.58 5.89 39.22
C ASP A 249 -12.61 7.11 40.16
N ALA A 250 -13.68 7.89 40.06
CA ALA A 250 -13.97 8.94 41.01
C ALA A 250 -15.47 9.00 41.30
N VAL A 251 -16.07 7.85 41.71
CA VAL A 251 -17.33 7.83 42.48
C VAL A 251 -17.45 6.45 43.14
N ARG A 252 -16.88 6.28 44.32
CA ARG A 252 -17.36 5.38 45.39
C ARG A 252 -16.42 5.43 46.60
N SER A 253 -16.50 6.52 47.34
CA SER A 253 -16.12 6.52 48.75
C SER A 253 -16.90 7.60 49.48
N VAL A 254 -18.20 7.38 49.67
CA VAL A 254 -18.97 8.07 50.72
C VAL A 254 -19.99 7.05 51.26
N GLY A 255 -19.85 6.72 52.52
CA GLY A 255 -20.94 6.23 53.33
C GLY A 255 -20.94 4.76 53.67
N HIS A 256 -20.30 4.42 54.79
CA HIS A 256 -20.93 3.62 55.83
C HIS A 256 -20.15 3.81 57.14
N ALA A 257 -20.55 4.86 57.88
CA ALA A 257 -20.41 4.90 59.32
C ALA A 257 -21.84 4.78 59.88
N HIS A 258 -22.10 3.70 60.50
CA HIS A 258 -22.93 3.36 61.68
C HIS A 258 -23.35 1.91 61.63
#